data_9cd78d8225a736a4d09f83d0df19bc97
#
_entry.id   9cd78d8225a736a4d09f83d0df19bc97
#
_cell.length_a   1.000
_cell.length_b   1.000
_cell.length_c   1.000
_cell.angle_alpha   90.00
_cell.angle_beta   90.00
_cell.angle_gamma   90.00
#
_symmetry.space_group_name_H-M   'P 1'
#
loop_
_entity.id
_entity.type
_entity.pdbx_description
1 polymer ?
#
loop_
_entity_poly.entity_id
_entity_poly.type
_entity_poly.pdbx_seq_one_letter_code
_entity_poly.pdbx_strand_id
1 'polypeptide(L)'
;MAGHARVAVWSRVHALMGALSGGAFAVSDVVVGREGSGLVWVSAPTDTVRLNPLSRFPEGSAAELYYEVYGLGRGAPYHTVVRLEREGRRSLFGAIRGLFGGGRSAVLLEFYAAAEGLVTRVHRGVALQGVGKGTYRLTVVITDPASGESVTRTRRFQVVAR
;
A
#
# COMPACT_ATOMS: atom_id res chain seq x y z
N MET A 1 -0.32 -3.61 30.92
CA MET A 1 -0.45 -2.31 30.24
C MET A 1 -0.49 -2.50 28.71
N ALA A 2 -1.61 -2.94 28.14
CA ALA A 2 -1.74 -3.23 26.70
C ALA A 2 -3.00 -2.61 26.06
N GLY A 3 -3.59 -1.59 26.69
CA GLY A 3 -4.90 -1.08 26.30
C GLY A 3 -4.91 0.13 25.35
N HIS A 4 -3.83 0.89 25.23
CA HIS A 4 -3.89 2.21 24.59
C HIS A 4 -3.59 2.21 23.07
N ALA A 5 -2.91 1.20 22.55
CA ALA A 5 -2.61 1.13 21.12
C ALA A 5 -3.81 0.75 20.23
N ARG A 6 -4.77 0.02 20.78
CA ARG A 6 -5.97 -0.41 20.05
C ARG A 6 -6.95 0.72 19.75
N VAL A 7 -7.09 1.67 20.68
CA VAL A 7 -8.07 2.77 20.55
C VAL A 7 -7.68 3.78 19.47
N ALA A 8 -6.38 4.05 19.31
CA ALA A 8 -5.91 5.04 18.32
C ALA A 8 -6.06 4.58 16.87
N VAL A 9 -5.98 3.28 16.60
CA VAL A 9 -6.19 2.72 15.26
C VAL A 9 -7.67 2.75 14.89
N TRP A 10 -8.56 2.42 15.82
CA TRP A 10 -10.00 2.43 15.60
C TRP A 10 -10.56 3.84 15.38
N SER A 11 -10.09 4.85 16.08
CA SER A 11 -10.59 6.21 15.92
C SER A 11 -10.21 6.83 14.57
N ARG A 12 -9.04 6.50 14.00
CA ARG A 12 -8.66 6.95 12.66
C ARG A 12 -9.46 6.26 11.56
N VAL A 13 -9.78 4.99 11.71
CA VAL A 13 -10.62 4.26 10.74
C VAL A 13 -12.05 4.81 10.74
N HIS A 14 -12.62 5.14 11.90
CA HIS A 14 -13.97 5.72 12.00
C HIS A 14 -14.04 7.15 11.46
N ALA A 15 -13.03 7.98 11.70
CA ALA A 15 -12.97 9.34 11.16
C ALA A 15 -12.84 9.34 9.63
N LEU A 16 -12.10 8.38 9.06
CA LEU A 16 -12.05 8.19 7.61
C LEU A 16 -13.40 7.73 7.04
N MET A 17 -14.09 6.82 7.70
CA MET A 17 -15.39 6.32 7.23
C MET A 17 -16.47 7.42 7.20
N GLY A 18 -16.43 8.38 8.11
CA GLY A 18 -17.34 9.54 8.09
C GLY A 18 -17.10 10.48 6.90
N ALA A 19 -15.85 10.66 6.49
CA ALA A 19 -15.49 11.47 5.32
C ALA A 19 -15.80 10.76 3.98
N LEU A 20 -15.92 9.42 3.98
CA LEU A 20 -16.13 8.60 2.80
C LEU A 20 -17.60 8.37 2.46
N SER A 21 -18.53 8.72 3.36
CA SER A 21 -19.97 8.66 3.09
C SER A 21 -20.45 9.68 2.04
N GLY A 22 -19.59 10.59 1.59
CA GLY A 22 -19.90 11.58 0.55
C GLY A 22 -19.66 11.13 -0.89
N GLY A 23 -19.23 9.90 -1.15
CA GLY A 23 -18.98 9.40 -2.52
C GLY A 23 -17.75 9.98 -3.20
N ALA A 24 -16.88 10.69 -2.48
CA ALA A 24 -15.61 11.20 -3.02
C ALA A 24 -14.60 10.08 -3.24
N PHE A 25 -13.81 10.19 -4.30
CA PHE A 25 -12.69 9.28 -4.56
C PHE A 25 -11.67 9.37 -3.43
N ALA A 26 -11.42 8.26 -2.76
CA ALA A 26 -10.47 8.19 -1.66
C ALA A 26 -9.83 6.81 -1.56
N VAL A 27 -8.70 6.74 -0.84
CA VAL A 27 -7.97 5.50 -0.61
C VAL A 27 -7.59 5.40 0.86
N SER A 28 -7.77 4.23 1.46
CA SER A 28 -7.34 3.95 2.83
C SER A 28 -5.82 4.07 2.97
N ASP A 29 -5.33 3.94 4.19
CA ASP A 29 -3.92 3.64 4.41
C ASP A 29 -3.56 2.27 3.81
N VAL A 30 -2.29 2.13 3.39
CA VAL A 30 -1.76 0.86 2.89
C VAL A 30 -1.26 0.04 4.07
N VAL A 31 -1.76 -1.16 4.20
CA VAL A 31 -1.25 -2.18 5.12
C VAL A 31 -0.25 -3.04 4.38
N VAL A 32 0.91 -3.24 4.96
CA VAL A 32 1.93 -4.16 4.42
C VAL A 32 1.99 -5.37 5.33
N GLY A 33 1.44 -6.46 4.85
CA GLY A 33 1.42 -7.76 5.50
C GLY A 33 2.56 -8.65 5.05
N ARG A 34 2.55 -9.88 5.52
CA ARG A 34 3.52 -10.91 5.15
C ARG A 34 2.83 -12.25 4.93
N GLU A 35 3.42 -13.08 4.12
CA GLU A 35 3.03 -14.49 4.03
C GLU A 35 3.42 -15.27 5.30
N GLY A 36 2.72 -16.37 5.58
CA GLY A 36 3.01 -17.29 6.65
C GLY A 36 2.21 -17.06 7.93
N SER A 37 2.73 -17.46 9.08
CA SER A 37 2.11 -17.31 10.39
C SER A 37 2.26 -15.89 10.94
N GLY A 38 1.29 -15.41 11.72
CA GLY A 38 1.35 -14.10 12.35
C GLY A 38 -0.02 -13.61 12.84
N LEU A 39 -0.05 -12.35 13.26
CA LEU A 39 -1.29 -11.69 13.62
C LEU A 39 -2.18 -11.57 12.38
N VAL A 40 -3.40 -12.04 12.50
CA VAL A 40 -4.38 -12.03 11.44
C VAL A 40 -5.38 -10.91 11.69
N TRP A 41 -5.61 -10.12 10.65
CA TRP A 41 -6.69 -9.15 10.60
C TRP A 41 -7.67 -9.57 9.50
N VAL A 42 -8.92 -9.71 9.89
CA VAL A 42 -10.00 -10.03 8.96
C VAL A 42 -10.58 -8.70 8.47
N SER A 43 -10.33 -8.38 7.21
CA SER A 43 -10.81 -7.16 6.57
C SER A 43 -12.25 -7.30 6.06
N ALA A 44 -12.60 -8.54 5.68
CA ALA A 44 -13.93 -8.94 5.24
C ALA A 44 -14.14 -10.44 5.55
N PRO A 45 -15.36 -10.98 5.47
CA PRO A 45 -15.63 -12.39 5.79
C PRO A 45 -14.76 -13.39 5.04
N THR A 46 -14.29 -13.01 3.85
CA THR A 46 -13.49 -13.89 2.97
C THR A 46 -12.07 -13.34 2.74
N ASP A 47 -11.71 -12.23 3.39
CA ASP A 47 -10.43 -11.58 3.15
C ASP A 47 -9.66 -11.36 4.45
N THR A 48 -8.43 -11.83 4.46
CA THR A 48 -7.60 -11.90 5.65
C THR A 48 -6.18 -11.40 5.33
N VAL A 49 -5.72 -10.43 6.10
CA VAL A 49 -4.36 -9.89 5.98
C VAL A 49 -3.53 -10.33 7.17
N ARG A 50 -2.37 -10.92 6.93
CA ARG A 50 -1.41 -11.23 7.98
C ARG A 50 -0.54 -10.01 8.24
N LEU A 51 -0.77 -9.38 9.38
CA LEU A 51 -0.07 -8.15 9.76
C LEU A 51 1.40 -8.42 10.04
N ASN A 52 2.24 -7.47 9.65
CA ASN A 52 3.66 -7.41 10.01
C ASN A 52 3.94 -6.12 10.80
N PRO A 53 3.66 -6.10 12.13
CA PRO A 53 3.79 -4.89 12.93
C PRO A 53 5.19 -4.30 12.97
N LEU A 54 6.22 -5.15 12.81
CA LEU A 54 7.61 -4.73 12.80
C LEU A 54 8.04 -4.19 11.43
N SER A 55 7.21 -4.38 10.39
CA SER A 55 7.54 -4.00 9.02
C SER A 55 8.92 -4.49 8.57
N ARG A 56 9.28 -5.72 8.95
CA ARG A 56 10.55 -6.37 8.61
C ARG A 56 10.29 -7.60 7.76
N PHE A 57 11.01 -7.70 6.66
CA PHE A 57 10.89 -8.78 5.67
C PHE A 57 12.25 -9.42 5.45
N PRO A 58 12.38 -10.75 5.53
CA PRO A 58 13.59 -11.44 5.11
C PRO A 58 13.89 -11.21 3.63
N GLU A 59 15.16 -11.17 3.26
CA GLU A 59 15.55 -11.13 1.84
C GLU A 59 14.90 -12.27 1.06
N GLY A 60 14.38 -11.98 -0.12
CA GLY A 60 13.74 -12.94 -1.01
C GLY A 60 12.33 -13.40 -0.58
N SER A 61 11.76 -12.81 0.48
CA SER A 61 10.37 -13.07 0.87
C SER A 61 9.38 -12.33 -0.03
N ALA A 62 8.08 -12.51 0.24
CA ALA A 62 7.03 -11.69 -0.33
C ALA A 62 6.39 -10.78 0.73
N ALA A 63 5.89 -9.64 0.30
CA ALA A 63 5.04 -8.76 1.06
C ALA A 63 3.61 -8.83 0.51
N GLU A 64 2.62 -8.69 1.37
CA GLU A 64 1.22 -8.54 0.99
C GLU A 64 0.83 -7.07 1.15
N LEU A 65 0.22 -6.49 0.12
CA LEU A 65 -0.35 -5.15 0.16
C LEU A 65 -1.85 -5.26 0.31
N TYR A 66 -2.40 -4.51 1.25
CA TYR A 66 -3.82 -4.32 1.38
C TYR A 66 -4.16 -2.84 1.48
N TYR A 67 -5.15 -2.41 0.73
CA TYR A 67 -5.77 -1.09 0.83
C TYR A 67 -7.19 -1.13 0.27
N GLU A 68 -7.97 -0.12 0.57
CA GLU A 68 -9.33 0.04 0.07
C GLU A 68 -9.44 1.30 -0.78
N VAL A 69 -10.15 1.19 -1.90
CA VAL A 69 -10.50 2.29 -2.79
C VAL A 69 -11.98 2.59 -2.61
N TYR A 70 -12.31 3.84 -2.42
CA TYR A 70 -13.66 4.32 -2.12
C TYR A 70 -14.14 5.31 -3.19
N GLY A 71 -15.47 5.44 -3.28
CA GLY A 71 -16.11 6.47 -4.10
C GLY A 71 -16.17 6.16 -5.59
N LEU A 72 -15.67 5.04 -6.03
CA LEU A 72 -15.83 4.57 -7.40
C LEU A 72 -17.14 3.81 -7.56
N GLY A 73 -17.85 4.02 -8.67
CA GLY A 73 -19.00 3.20 -9.05
C GLY A 73 -18.57 1.79 -9.44
N ARG A 74 -19.48 0.83 -9.29
CA ARG A 74 -19.23 -0.55 -9.71
C ARG A 74 -18.86 -0.62 -11.19
N GLY A 75 -17.76 -1.29 -11.51
CA GLY A 75 -17.21 -1.40 -12.85
C GLY A 75 -16.37 -0.23 -13.31
N ALA A 76 -16.30 0.87 -12.54
CA ALA A 76 -15.45 1.99 -12.87
C ALA A 76 -13.96 1.57 -12.86
N PRO A 77 -13.19 1.91 -13.89
CA PRO A 77 -11.78 1.57 -13.94
C PRO A 77 -10.98 2.42 -12.93
N TYR A 78 -9.94 1.83 -12.35
CA TYR A 78 -8.91 2.56 -11.63
C TYR A 78 -7.53 2.01 -11.98
N HIS A 79 -6.53 2.88 -11.86
CA HIS A 79 -5.14 2.57 -12.17
C HIS A 79 -4.30 2.63 -10.91
N THR A 80 -3.46 1.63 -10.68
CA THR A 80 -2.55 1.57 -9.55
C THR A 80 -1.11 1.44 -9.99
N VAL A 81 -0.24 2.24 -9.39
CA VAL A 81 1.22 2.15 -9.53
C VAL A 81 1.85 1.97 -8.17
N VAL A 82 2.62 0.90 -8.01
CA VAL A 82 3.37 0.59 -6.80
C VAL A 82 4.86 0.72 -7.08
N ARG A 83 5.55 1.54 -6.29
CA ARG A 83 7.00 1.77 -6.39
C ARG A 83 7.68 1.46 -5.09
N LEU A 84 8.88 0.89 -5.17
CA LEU A 84 9.74 0.63 -4.03
C LEU A 84 11.08 1.33 -4.20
N GLU A 85 11.40 2.22 -3.28
CA GLU A 85 12.62 3.02 -3.28
C GLU A 85 13.44 2.72 -2.03
N ARG A 86 14.74 2.49 -2.19
CA ARG A 86 15.65 2.31 -1.06
C ARG A 86 15.98 3.65 -0.43
N GLU A 87 15.76 3.79 0.88
CA GLU A 87 16.16 4.97 1.64
C GLU A 87 17.67 4.94 1.98
N GLY A 88 18.26 6.11 2.18
CA GLY A 88 19.65 6.23 2.66
C GLY A 88 20.73 6.30 1.59
N ARG A 89 20.42 6.13 0.32
CA ARG A 89 21.29 6.64 -0.75
C ARG A 89 20.87 8.08 -1.05
N ARG A 90 21.67 9.05 -0.62
CA ARG A 90 21.55 10.42 -1.10
C ARG A 90 21.53 10.36 -2.63
N SER A 91 20.38 10.60 -3.22
CA SER A 91 20.32 11.07 -4.60
C SER A 91 21.05 12.42 -4.58
N LEU A 92 22.29 12.42 -5.01
CA LEU A 92 23.09 13.66 -5.19
C LEU A 92 22.57 14.49 -6.36
N PHE A 93 21.55 14.01 -7.03
CA PHE A 93 20.87 14.74 -8.08
C PHE A 93 19.43 14.97 -7.63
N GLY A 94 19.25 16.17 -7.09
CA GLY A 94 17.95 16.73 -6.79
C GLY A 94 17.06 16.71 -8.00
N ALA A 95 15.82 16.63 -7.70
CA ALA A 95 14.66 17.05 -8.45
C ALA A 95 14.82 17.00 -9.97
N ILE A 96 13.82 16.47 -10.59
CA ILE A 96 13.37 16.80 -11.92
C ILE A 96 13.58 15.72 -12.96
N ARG A 97 12.45 15.54 -13.54
CA ARG A 97 12.15 15.12 -14.87
C ARG A 97 12.30 13.64 -15.17
N GLY A 98 11.17 13.18 -15.39
CA GLY A 98 10.99 12.14 -16.36
C GLY A 98 10.42 10.87 -15.78
N LEU A 99 9.28 10.60 -16.20
CA LEU A 99 8.55 9.34 -16.06
C LEU A 99 9.37 8.10 -16.51
N PHE A 100 10.62 8.31 -16.94
CA PHE A 100 11.49 7.26 -17.48
C PHE A 100 12.96 7.59 -17.17
N GLY A 101 13.41 7.46 -15.95
CA GLY A 101 14.80 7.81 -15.65
C GLY A 101 15.37 7.11 -14.42
N GLY A 102 16.05 6.02 -14.61
CA GLY A 102 17.33 5.62 -14.06
C GLY A 102 17.62 5.66 -12.56
N GLY A 103 16.67 5.81 -11.68
CA GLY A 103 16.86 5.54 -10.26
C GLY A 103 16.37 4.14 -9.96
N ARG A 104 17.20 3.28 -9.35
CA ARG A 104 16.88 1.89 -9.07
C ARG A 104 15.67 1.75 -8.11
N SER A 105 14.47 1.94 -8.63
CA SER A 105 13.26 1.41 -8.01
C SER A 105 13.35 -0.11 -8.10
N ALA A 106 13.36 -0.78 -6.97
CA ALA A 106 13.59 -2.22 -6.94
C ALA A 106 12.39 -3.02 -7.48
N VAL A 107 11.18 -2.44 -7.43
CA VAL A 107 9.96 -3.09 -7.93
C VAL A 107 9.05 -2.02 -8.47
N LEU A 108 8.51 -2.26 -9.63
CA LEU A 108 7.39 -1.52 -10.18
C LEU A 108 6.27 -2.52 -10.48
N LEU A 109 5.13 -2.32 -9.86
CA LEU A 109 3.89 -3.01 -10.19
C LEU A 109 2.90 -1.98 -10.70
N GLU A 110 2.34 -2.23 -11.85
CA GLU A 110 1.34 -1.36 -12.47
C GLU A 110 0.19 -2.20 -12.98
N PHE A 111 -1.03 -1.81 -12.66
CA PHE A 111 -2.21 -2.54 -13.12
C PHE A 111 -3.44 -1.63 -13.19
N TYR A 112 -4.35 -2.03 -14.08
CA TYR A 112 -5.70 -1.50 -14.17
C TYR A 112 -6.67 -2.54 -13.61
N ALA A 113 -7.68 -2.09 -12.88
CA ALA A 113 -8.74 -2.94 -12.36
C ALA A 113 -10.07 -2.19 -12.36
N ALA A 114 -11.15 -2.93 -12.22
CA ALA A 114 -12.50 -2.38 -12.10
C ALA A 114 -12.94 -2.39 -10.64
N ALA A 115 -13.60 -1.31 -10.21
CA ALA A 115 -14.15 -1.22 -8.88
C ALA A 115 -15.29 -2.22 -8.66
N GLU A 116 -15.30 -2.86 -7.50
CA GLU A 116 -16.33 -3.85 -7.14
C GLU A 116 -17.64 -3.18 -6.65
N GLY A 117 -17.52 -1.91 -6.24
CA GLY A 117 -18.62 -1.10 -5.72
C GLY A 117 -18.06 0.13 -4.99
N LEU A 118 -18.86 0.71 -4.11
CA LEU A 118 -18.47 1.90 -3.33
C LEU A 118 -17.21 1.69 -2.48
N VAL A 119 -16.92 0.44 -2.13
CA VAL A 119 -15.68 0.02 -1.47
C VAL A 119 -15.09 -1.12 -2.26
N THR A 120 -13.89 -0.93 -2.78
CA THR A 120 -13.12 -1.95 -3.49
C THR A 120 -11.91 -2.31 -2.65
N ARG A 121 -11.81 -3.58 -2.26
CA ARG A 121 -10.70 -4.10 -1.48
C ARG A 121 -9.63 -4.64 -2.40
N VAL A 122 -8.42 -4.17 -2.19
CA VAL A 122 -7.27 -4.58 -3.01
C VAL A 122 -6.27 -5.33 -2.14
N HIS A 123 -6.08 -6.60 -2.47
CA HIS A 123 -5.09 -7.47 -1.83
C HIS A 123 -4.14 -8.00 -2.89
N ARG A 124 -2.83 -7.71 -2.77
CA ARG A 124 -1.82 -8.07 -3.78
C ARG A 124 -0.52 -8.50 -3.12
N GLY A 125 0.04 -9.59 -3.63
CA GLY A 125 1.40 -10.00 -3.32
C GLY A 125 2.43 -9.17 -4.09
N VAL A 126 3.51 -8.80 -3.41
CA VAL A 126 4.68 -8.15 -4.00
C VAL A 126 5.91 -8.97 -3.67
N ALA A 127 6.55 -9.52 -4.69
CA ALA A 127 7.79 -10.27 -4.52
C ALA A 127 8.95 -9.31 -4.18
N LEU A 128 9.69 -9.64 -3.11
CA LEU A 128 10.90 -8.91 -2.71
C LEU A 128 12.18 -9.62 -3.18
N GLN A 129 12.06 -10.48 -4.21
CA GLN A 129 13.21 -11.16 -4.81
C GLN A 129 14.14 -10.14 -5.47
N GLY A 130 15.44 -10.24 -5.19
CA GLY A 130 16.43 -9.29 -5.68
C GLY A 130 16.45 -7.94 -4.94
N VAL A 131 15.57 -7.76 -3.96
CA VAL A 131 15.59 -6.60 -3.07
C VAL A 131 16.57 -6.90 -1.93
N GLY A 132 17.71 -6.21 -1.93
CA GLY A 132 18.75 -6.40 -0.90
C GLY A 132 18.38 -5.73 0.42
N LYS A 133 19.16 -6.04 1.47
CA LYS A 133 18.99 -5.46 2.82
C LYS A 133 18.94 -3.94 2.79
N GLY A 134 18.05 -3.37 3.57
CA GLY A 134 17.94 -1.91 3.69
C GLY A 134 16.57 -1.45 4.14
N THR A 135 16.45 -0.15 4.31
CA THR A 135 15.17 0.52 4.55
C THR A 135 14.60 0.97 3.22
N TYR A 136 13.32 0.73 3.05
CA TYR A 136 12.61 1.02 1.80
C TYR A 136 11.37 1.84 2.07
N ARG A 137 11.06 2.70 1.10
CA ARG A 137 9.79 3.41 0.99
C ARG A 137 8.97 2.77 -0.13
N LEU A 138 7.81 2.27 0.24
CA LEU A 138 6.77 1.85 -0.67
C LEU A 138 5.86 3.04 -0.95
N THR A 139 5.62 3.33 -2.21
CA THR A 139 4.67 4.35 -2.68
C THR A 139 3.62 3.67 -3.53
N VAL A 140 2.36 3.87 -3.18
CA VAL A 140 1.20 3.39 -3.94
C VAL A 140 0.43 4.62 -4.42
N VAL A 141 0.29 4.74 -5.72
CA VAL A 141 -0.49 5.81 -6.38
C VAL A 141 -1.69 5.16 -7.03
N ILE A 142 -2.88 5.60 -6.66
CA ILE A 142 -4.13 5.15 -7.25
C ILE A 142 -4.76 6.33 -7.95
N THR A 143 -5.14 6.11 -9.21
CA THR A 143 -5.73 7.14 -10.07
C THR A 143 -7.10 6.68 -10.55
N ASP A 144 -8.08 7.58 -10.45
CA ASP A 144 -9.35 7.48 -11.18
C ASP A 144 -9.15 8.09 -12.58
N PRO A 145 -9.15 7.30 -13.67
CA PRO A 145 -8.95 7.85 -15.01
C PRO A 145 -10.10 8.73 -15.49
N ALA A 146 -11.29 8.59 -14.91
CA ALA A 146 -12.46 9.36 -15.32
C ALA A 146 -12.40 10.80 -14.81
N SER A 147 -11.98 11.01 -13.58
CA SER A 147 -11.80 12.36 -13.00
C SER A 147 -10.38 12.90 -13.16
N GLY A 148 -9.39 12.02 -13.38
CA GLY A 148 -7.96 12.36 -13.34
C GLY A 148 -7.42 12.52 -11.90
N GLU A 149 -8.25 12.32 -10.87
CA GLU A 149 -7.82 12.40 -9.48
C GLU A 149 -6.88 11.27 -9.12
N SER A 150 -5.87 11.58 -8.31
CA SER A 150 -4.90 10.60 -7.82
C SER A 150 -4.68 10.73 -6.32
N VAL A 151 -4.62 9.60 -5.65
CA VAL A 151 -4.30 9.51 -4.22
C VAL A 151 -3.00 8.74 -4.05
N THR A 152 -2.08 9.30 -3.26
CA THR A 152 -0.80 8.67 -2.95
C THR A 152 -0.77 8.22 -1.49
N ARG A 153 -0.29 7.01 -1.26
CA ARG A 153 -0.01 6.46 0.07
C ARG A 153 1.41 5.95 0.13
N THR A 154 2.04 6.10 1.29
CA THR A 154 3.42 5.65 1.50
C THR A 154 3.54 4.82 2.77
N ARG A 155 4.41 3.81 2.72
CA ARG A 155 4.81 2.99 3.88
C ARG A 155 6.31 2.77 3.87
N ARG A 156 6.89 2.65 5.06
CA ARG A 156 8.29 2.27 5.24
C ARG A 156 8.36 0.85 5.76
N PHE A 157 9.35 0.11 5.28
CA PHE A 157 9.69 -1.19 5.82
C PHE A 157 11.18 -1.50 5.66
N GLN A 158 11.63 -2.54 6.31
CA GLN A 158 13.02 -2.99 6.26
C GLN A 158 13.09 -4.37 5.61
N VAL A 159 14.07 -4.56 4.72
CA VAL A 159 14.51 -5.86 4.28
C VAL A 159 15.73 -6.23 5.11
N VAL A 160 15.67 -7.38 5.78
CA VAL A 160 16.70 -7.87 6.72
C VAL A 160 17.29 -9.18 6.21
N ALA A 161 18.46 -9.58 6.75
CA ALA A 161 19.00 -10.89 6.47
C ALA A 161 17.99 -12.01 6.81
N ARG A 162 18.07 -13.11 6.11
CA ARG A 162 17.40 -14.37 6.47
C ARG A 162 17.91 -14.90 7.80
#